data_b16081aa8caa94efd541293ff142f049
#
_entry.id   b16081aa8caa94efd541293ff142f049
#
_cell.length_a   1.000
_cell.length_b   1.000
_cell.length_c   1.000
_cell.angle_alpha   90.00
_cell.angle_beta   90.00
_cell.angle_gamma   90.00
#
_symmetry.space_group_name_H-M   'P 1'
#
loop_
_entity.id
_entity.type
_entity.pdbx_description
1 polymer ?
#
loop_
_entity_poly.entity_id
_entity_poly.type
_entity_poly.pdbx_seq_one_letter_code
_entity_poly.pdbx_strand_id
1 'polypeptide(L)'
;MRYGKLYLPINLHRTSRMKVAGFTFIRNAVKNDYPVVEAITSILPLCDEFVVALGNSDDDTGKLVQNINSPKIKIINTVWDENLREGGAVFAAETEKALHAISPDADWAFYIQGDECVHEKYLPVIKNAMEQNLDDGRVEGLLFNYLHFYGSYDYYGHSRRWYRREIRVLRNKKGVHSYRDAQGFRLNGRKLNVKLIDA
;
A
#
# COMPACT_ATOMS: atom_id res chain seq x y z
N MET A 1 -16.56 -49.15 -25.84
CA MET A 1 -15.83 -48.57 -24.70
C MET A 1 -15.16 -47.28 -25.15
N ARG A 2 -15.63 -46.11 -24.64
CA ARG A 2 -15.04 -44.79 -24.94
C ARG A 2 -14.14 -44.42 -23.77
N TYR A 3 -12.83 -44.37 -24.00
CA TYR A 3 -11.88 -43.85 -23.02
C TYR A 3 -11.98 -42.35 -22.95
N GLY A 4 -12.53 -41.81 -21.86
CA GLY A 4 -12.48 -40.40 -21.57
C GLY A 4 -11.05 -40.01 -21.20
N LYS A 5 -10.44 -39.11 -21.96
CA LYS A 5 -9.17 -38.45 -21.58
C LYS A 5 -9.44 -37.51 -20.41
N LEU A 6 -8.96 -37.89 -19.23
CA LEU A 6 -8.83 -36.92 -18.11
C LEU A 6 -7.76 -35.89 -18.49
N TYR A 7 -8.18 -34.66 -18.79
CA TYR A 7 -7.28 -33.53 -18.83
C TYR A 7 -7.08 -33.04 -17.38
N LEU A 8 -5.97 -33.39 -16.77
CA LEU A 8 -5.50 -32.71 -15.58
C LEU A 8 -5.07 -31.30 -16.02
N PRO A 9 -5.53 -30.23 -15.33
CA PRO A 9 -5.03 -28.89 -15.63
C PRO A 9 -3.53 -28.88 -15.35
N ILE A 10 -2.73 -28.57 -16.36
CA ILE A 10 -1.32 -28.28 -16.20
C ILE A 10 -1.27 -26.96 -15.41
N ASN A 11 -0.99 -27.05 -14.12
CA ASN A 11 -0.60 -25.88 -13.33
C ASN A 11 0.76 -25.42 -13.88
N LEU A 12 0.73 -24.47 -14.80
CA LEU A 12 1.90 -23.69 -15.18
C LEU A 12 2.33 -22.88 -13.94
N HIS A 13 3.14 -23.50 -13.09
CA HIS A 13 3.79 -22.78 -12.01
C HIS A 13 4.55 -21.62 -12.62
N ARG A 14 4.16 -20.41 -12.27
CA ARG A 14 4.88 -19.19 -12.62
C ARG A 14 6.34 -19.34 -12.19
N THR A 15 7.28 -19.25 -13.14
CA THR A 15 8.72 -19.38 -12.88
C THR A 15 9.34 -18.09 -12.30
N SER A 16 8.59 -16.97 -12.30
CA SER A 16 9.07 -15.68 -11.81
C SER A 16 8.72 -15.45 -10.35
N ARG A 17 9.68 -14.92 -9.59
CA ARG A 17 9.47 -14.47 -8.22
C ARG A 17 8.37 -13.40 -8.15
N MET A 18 7.54 -13.46 -7.11
CA MET A 18 6.55 -12.40 -6.79
C MET A 18 7.28 -11.05 -6.61
N LYS A 19 6.76 -9.99 -7.24
CA LYS A 19 7.25 -8.63 -7.13
C LYS A 19 6.27 -7.75 -6.36
N VAL A 20 6.78 -7.01 -5.38
CA VAL A 20 6.00 -6.10 -4.53
C VAL A 20 6.56 -4.69 -4.63
N ALA A 21 5.73 -3.73 -5.00
CA ALA A 21 6.06 -2.32 -4.98
C ALA A 21 5.37 -1.63 -3.80
N GLY A 22 6.15 -1.08 -2.87
CA GLY A 22 5.64 -0.18 -1.84
C GLY A 22 5.37 1.20 -2.41
N PHE A 23 4.40 1.95 -1.86
CA PHE A 23 4.21 3.34 -2.23
C PHE A 23 3.52 4.15 -1.14
N THR A 24 3.83 5.45 -1.14
CA THR A 24 3.27 6.43 -0.22
C THR A 24 3.31 7.83 -0.83
N PHE A 25 2.57 8.76 -0.25
CA PHE A 25 2.75 10.19 -0.47
C PHE A 25 3.09 10.90 0.85
N ILE A 26 3.90 11.93 0.81
CA ILE A 26 4.37 12.63 2.01
C ILE A 26 4.55 14.11 1.72
N ARG A 27 4.11 14.95 2.67
CA ARG A 27 4.40 16.40 2.68
C ARG A 27 4.50 16.89 4.13
N ASN A 28 5.50 17.73 4.42
CA ASN A 28 5.68 18.38 5.71
C ASN A 28 5.66 17.41 6.91
N ALA A 29 6.34 16.25 6.76
CA ALA A 29 6.33 15.21 7.78
C ALA A 29 7.05 15.63 9.06
N VAL A 30 8.14 16.40 8.95
CA VAL A 30 8.87 16.93 10.13
C VAL A 30 7.98 17.91 10.90
N LYS A 31 7.33 18.81 10.21
CA LYS A 31 6.44 19.83 10.80
C LYS A 31 5.20 19.24 11.46
N ASN A 32 4.70 18.12 10.94
CA ASN A 32 3.52 17.42 11.44
C ASN A 32 3.86 16.24 12.36
N ASP A 33 5.15 16.02 12.64
CA ASP A 33 5.64 14.92 13.48
C ASP A 33 5.14 13.53 13.02
N TYR A 34 5.12 13.30 11.70
CA TYR A 34 4.73 12.00 11.15
C TYR A 34 5.90 11.00 11.21
N PRO A 35 5.68 9.76 11.66
CA PRO A 35 6.71 8.71 11.75
C PRO A 35 6.99 8.10 10.37
N VAL A 36 7.33 8.94 9.39
CA VAL A 36 7.46 8.54 7.99
C VAL A 36 8.60 7.56 7.72
N VAL A 37 9.67 7.62 8.51
CA VAL A 37 10.79 6.69 8.41
C VAL A 37 10.35 5.32 8.89
N GLU A 38 9.67 5.25 10.03
CA GLU A 38 9.08 4.05 10.60
C GLU A 38 8.02 3.47 9.68
N ALA A 39 7.15 4.32 9.12
CA ALA A 39 6.14 3.91 8.15
C ALA A 39 6.77 3.18 6.96
N ILE A 40 7.71 3.81 6.26
CA ILE A 40 8.38 3.25 5.09
C ILE A 40 9.15 1.98 5.46
N THR A 41 9.98 2.05 6.50
CA THR A 41 10.86 0.94 6.89
C THR A 41 10.10 -0.26 7.41
N SER A 42 8.89 -0.08 7.96
CA SER A 42 8.05 -1.17 8.47
C SER A 42 7.64 -2.18 7.39
N ILE A 43 7.46 -1.74 6.13
CA ILE A 43 7.07 -2.63 5.02
C ILE A 43 8.17 -2.83 3.97
N LEU A 44 9.25 -2.03 4.02
CA LEU A 44 10.36 -2.08 3.07
C LEU A 44 11.01 -3.48 2.91
N PRO A 45 11.08 -4.34 3.96
CA PRO A 45 11.56 -5.72 3.81
C PRO A 45 10.76 -6.57 2.83
N LEU A 46 9.46 -6.29 2.66
CA LEU A 46 8.59 -7.01 1.74
C LEU A 46 8.62 -6.47 0.31
N CYS A 47 9.15 -5.25 0.11
CA CYS A 47 9.12 -4.57 -1.17
C CYS A 47 10.38 -4.84 -1.99
N ASP A 48 10.24 -4.93 -3.30
CA ASP A 48 11.33 -4.93 -4.29
C ASP A 48 11.69 -3.51 -4.71
N GLU A 49 10.71 -2.60 -4.75
CA GLU A 49 10.87 -1.15 -4.91
C GLU A 49 9.92 -0.42 -3.94
N PHE A 50 10.17 0.86 -3.71
CA PHE A 50 9.31 1.73 -2.91
C PHE A 50 9.24 3.13 -3.51
N VAL A 51 8.05 3.57 -3.90
CA VAL A 51 7.84 4.90 -4.48
C VAL A 51 7.32 5.87 -3.42
N VAL A 52 7.98 7.01 -3.29
CA VAL A 52 7.55 8.12 -2.43
C VAL A 52 7.18 9.31 -3.31
N ALA A 53 5.89 9.68 -3.34
CA ALA A 53 5.45 10.95 -3.88
C ALA A 53 5.72 12.05 -2.84
N LEU A 54 6.85 12.74 -3.00
CA LEU A 54 7.28 13.79 -2.10
C LEU A 54 6.68 15.12 -2.54
N GLY A 55 5.69 15.60 -1.79
CA GLY A 55 5.08 16.90 -2.00
C GLY A 55 6.04 18.05 -1.69
N ASN A 56 5.76 19.21 -2.27
CA ASN A 56 6.49 20.46 -2.05
C ASN A 56 6.45 20.86 -0.56
N SER A 57 7.36 20.31 0.24
CA SER A 57 7.52 20.53 1.67
C SER A 57 8.32 21.82 1.92
N ASP A 58 7.95 22.53 3.00
CA ASP A 58 8.65 23.73 3.50
C ASP A 58 9.51 23.41 4.74
N ASP A 59 9.79 22.12 4.97
CA ASP A 59 10.60 21.58 6.05
C ASP A 59 11.63 20.55 5.51
N ASP A 60 12.35 19.89 6.41
CA ASP A 60 13.38 18.90 6.07
C ASP A 60 12.85 17.50 5.69
N THR A 61 11.55 17.36 5.36
CA THR A 61 10.93 16.09 4.98
C THR A 61 11.69 15.37 3.84
N GLY A 62 12.14 16.11 2.84
CA GLY A 62 12.90 15.53 1.72
C GLY A 62 14.22 14.90 2.17
N LYS A 63 14.95 15.56 3.05
CA LYS A 63 16.19 15.02 3.65
C LYS A 63 15.91 13.80 4.52
N LEU A 64 14.82 13.83 5.29
CA LEU A 64 14.40 12.73 6.15
C LEU A 64 14.18 11.44 5.34
N VAL A 65 13.46 11.53 4.22
CA VAL A 65 13.21 10.39 3.31
C VAL A 65 14.50 9.91 2.63
N GLN A 66 15.35 10.84 2.16
CA GLN A 66 16.63 10.50 1.52
C GLN A 66 17.58 9.77 2.48
N ASN A 67 17.54 10.09 3.77
CA ASN A 67 18.40 9.48 4.81
C ASN A 67 18.03 8.02 5.14
N ILE A 68 16.89 7.50 4.65
CA ILE A 68 16.55 6.06 4.79
C ILE A 68 17.57 5.18 4.07
N ASN A 69 18.32 5.72 3.13
CA ASN A 69 19.47 5.09 2.46
C ASN A 69 19.20 3.64 1.98
N SER A 70 18.13 3.45 1.23
CA SER A 70 17.80 2.18 0.61
C SER A 70 17.75 2.31 -0.92
N PRO A 71 18.43 1.40 -1.68
CA PRO A 71 18.39 1.42 -3.14
C PRO A 71 17.01 1.11 -3.72
N LYS A 72 16.08 0.62 -2.88
CA LYS A 72 14.69 0.34 -3.28
C LYS A 72 13.84 1.62 -3.38
N ILE A 73 14.25 2.72 -2.74
CA ILE A 73 13.45 3.94 -2.64
C ILE A 73 13.63 4.80 -3.88
N LYS A 74 12.51 5.10 -4.53
CA LYS A 74 12.40 6.02 -5.67
C LYS A 74 11.53 7.21 -5.23
N ILE A 75 12.11 8.39 -5.23
CA ILE A 75 11.40 9.64 -4.91
C ILE A 75 10.92 10.28 -6.21
N ILE A 76 9.65 10.62 -6.26
CA ILE A 76 9.06 11.50 -7.29
C ILE A 76 8.63 12.80 -6.61
N ASN A 77 9.13 13.94 -7.09
CA ASN A 77 8.74 15.23 -6.56
C ASN A 77 7.38 15.64 -7.13
N THR A 78 6.46 16.06 -6.26
CA THR A 78 5.13 16.48 -6.64
C THR A 78 4.82 17.88 -6.09
N VAL A 79 3.85 18.53 -6.72
CA VAL A 79 3.26 19.77 -6.22
C VAL A 79 1.80 19.49 -5.93
N TRP A 80 1.38 19.77 -4.71
CA TRP A 80 0.00 19.57 -4.29
C TRP A 80 -0.90 20.65 -4.88
N ASP A 81 -2.04 20.23 -5.42
CA ASP A 81 -3.04 21.16 -5.93
C ASP A 81 -3.83 21.74 -4.76
N GLU A 82 -3.59 23.03 -4.49
CA GLU A 82 -4.25 23.77 -3.40
C GLU A 82 -5.77 23.94 -3.61
N ASN A 83 -6.29 23.66 -4.82
CA ASN A 83 -7.72 23.70 -5.11
C ASN A 83 -8.44 22.40 -4.70
N LEU A 84 -7.71 21.29 -4.46
CA LEU A 84 -8.27 20.00 -4.09
C LEU A 84 -8.41 19.83 -2.55
N ARG A 85 -8.86 20.88 -1.85
CA ARG A 85 -8.93 20.84 -0.38
C ARG A 85 -10.15 20.12 0.17
N GLU A 86 -11.24 20.06 -0.58
CA GLU A 86 -12.49 19.44 -0.09
C GLU A 86 -12.34 17.92 0.04
N GLY A 87 -12.79 17.37 1.20
CA GLY A 87 -12.89 15.94 1.45
C GLY A 87 -11.58 15.16 1.34
N GLY A 88 -10.42 15.84 1.41
CA GLY A 88 -9.13 15.17 1.29
C GLY A 88 -8.77 14.72 -0.14
N ALA A 89 -9.42 15.25 -1.16
CA ALA A 89 -9.20 14.88 -2.57
C ALA A 89 -7.73 15.00 -3.00
N VAL A 90 -6.98 15.94 -2.42
CA VAL A 90 -5.54 16.09 -2.66
C VAL A 90 -4.75 14.84 -2.24
N PHE A 91 -5.15 14.18 -1.15
CA PHE A 91 -4.48 12.95 -0.69
C PHE A 91 -4.69 11.80 -1.68
N ALA A 92 -5.91 11.66 -2.23
CA ALA A 92 -6.16 10.69 -3.28
C ALA A 92 -5.33 10.97 -4.53
N ALA A 93 -5.25 12.22 -4.95
CA ALA A 93 -4.46 12.63 -6.12
C ALA A 93 -2.95 12.33 -5.94
N GLU A 94 -2.40 12.61 -4.76
CA GLU A 94 -1.00 12.32 -4.46
C GLU A 94 -0.73 10.81 -4.33
N THR A 95 -1.65 10.07 -3.69
CA THR A 95 -1.59 8.60 -3.65
C THR A 95 -1.58 8.01 -5.07
N GLU A 96 -2.39 8.56 -5.96
CA GLU A 96 -2.50 8.12 -7.36
C GLU A 96 -1.20 8.37 -8.13
N LYS A 97 -0.54 9.52 -7.92
CA LYS A 97 0.78 9.81 -8.52
C LYS A 97 1.82 8.77 -8.10
N ALA A 98 1.84 8.40 -6.80
CA ALA A 98 2.74 7.37 -6.30
C ALA A 98 2.42 5.99 -6.89
N LEU A 99 1.13 5.60 -6.91
CA LEU A 99 0.66 4.34 -7.47
C LEU A 99 1.01 4.20 -8.96
N HIS A 100 0.85 5.26 -9.75
CA HIS A 100 1.17 5.23 -11.17
C HIS A 100 2.68 5.23 -11.47
N ALA A 101 3.51 5.55 -10.49
CA ALA A 101 4.97 5.57 -10.63
C ALA A 101 5.66 4.26 -10.24
N ILE A 102 4.93 3.28 -9.70
CA ILE A 102 5.47 1.94 -9.44
C ILE A 102 5.70 1.18 -10.74
N SER A 103 6.59 0.19 -10.70
CA SER A 103 6.90 -0.64 -11.86
C SER A 103 5.66 -1.40 -12.36
N PRO A 104 5.38 -1.40 -13.67
CA PRO A 104 4.19 -2.04 -14.22
C PRO A 104 4.21 -3.57 -14.10
N ASP A 105 5.37 -4.17 -13.85
CA ASP A 105 5.58 -5.59 -13.65
C ASP A 105 5.49 -6.03 -12.18
N ALA A 106 5.22 -5.10 -11.25
CA ALA A 106 4.87 -5.45 -9.88
C ALA A 106 3.54 -6.21 -9.84
N ASP A 107 3.49 -7.27 -9.05
CA ASP A 107 2.29 -8.07 -8.83
C ASP A 107 1.33 -7.43 -7.85
N TRP A 108 1.94 -6.91 -6.77
CA TRP A 108 1.26 -6.25 -5.67
C TRP A 108 1.80 -4.85 -5.45
N ALA A 109 0.90 -3.94 -5.19
CA ALA A 109 1.18 -2.60 -4.71
C ALA A 109 0.85 -2.53 -3.22
N PHE A 110 1.82 -2.19 -2.37
CA PHE A 110 1.65 -2.07 -0.92
C PHE A 110 1.64 -0.60 -0.53
N TYR A 111 0.46 -0.10 -0.20
CA TYR A 111 0.25 1.27 0.26
C TYR A 111 0.48 1.39 1.75
N ILE A 112 1.14 2.46 2.18
CA ILE A 112 1.24 2.86 3.58
C ILE A 112 1.15 4.38 3.69
N GLN A 113 0.41 4.89 4.68
CA GLN A 113 0.40 6.32 4.97
C GLN A 113 1.57 6.70 5.86
N GLY A 114 1.94 7.99 5.87
CA GLY A 114 3.11 8.46 6.61
C GLY A 114 2.97 8.41 8.14
N ASP A 115 1.77 8.14 8.64
CA ASP A 115 1.39 8.01 10.05
C ASP A 115 1.01 6.57 10.43
N GLU A 116 1.34 5.59 9.58
CA GLU A 116 1.03 4.17 9.79
C GLU A 116 2.31 3.35 9.94
N CYS A 117 2.24 2.28 10.72
CA CYS A 117 3.32 1.30 10.82
C CYS A 117 2.77 -0.12 10.84
N VAL A 118 3.46 -1.02 10.15
CA VAL A 118 3.21 -2.47 10.24
C VAL A 118 4.20 -3.07 11.26
N HIS A 119 3.67 -3.75 12.28
CA HIS A 119 4.53 -4.41 13.25
C HIS A 119 5.25 -5.60 12.58
N GLU A 120 6.56 -5.75 12.83
CA GLU A 120 7.44 -6.72 12.17
C GLU A 120 6.97 -8.17 12.29
N LYS A 121 6.27 -8.54 13.37
CA LYS A 121 5.70 -9.89 13.56
C LYS A 121 4.71 -10.30 12.46
N TYR A 122 4.10 -9.31 11.78
CA TYR A 122 3.12 -9.57 10.71
C TYR A 122 3.75 -9.70 9.33
N LEU A 123 5.01 -9.33 9.13
CA LEU A 123 5.66 -9.43 7.82
C LEU A 123 5.59 -10.83 7.20
N PRO A 124 5.84 -11.93 7.96
CA PRO A 124 5.68 -13.27 7.40
C PRO A 124 4.24 -13.60 7.00
N VAL A 125 3.25 -13.15 7.78
CA VAL A 125 1.82 -13.35 7.51
C VAL A 125 1.42 -12.65 6.22
N ILE A 126 1.83 -11.39 6.07
CA ILE A 126 1.53 -10.57 4.89
C ILE A 126 2.17 -11.18 3.63
N LYS A 127 3.46 -11.55 3.72
CA LYS A 127 4.17 -12.19 2.63
C LYS A 127 3.47 -13.48 2.18
N ASN A 128 3.17 -14.36 3.11
CA ASN A 128 2.47 -15.62 2.83
C ASN A 128 1.08 -15.38 2.21
N ALA A 129 0.34 -14.38 2.69
CA ALA A 129 -0.96 -14.03 2.11
C ALA A 129 -0.85 -13.53 0.67
N MET A 130 0.16 -12.72 0.34
CA MET A 130 0.44 -12.29 -1.02
C MET A 130 0.81 -13.48 -1.92
N GLU A 131 1.70 -14.38 -1.47
CA GLU A 131 2.13 -15.57 -2.20
C GLU A 131 0.96 -16.53 -2.46
N GLN A 132 0.17 -16.86 -1.43
CA GLN A 132 -0.98 -17.77 -1.56
C GLN A 132 -2.07 -17.27 -2.51
N ASN A 133 -2.19 -15.97 -2.67
CA ASN A 133 -3.19 -15.37 -3.56
C ASN A 133 -2.60 -14.87 -4.88
N LEU A 134 -1.32 -15.15 -5.16
CA LEU A 134 -0.63 -14.64 -6.33
C LEU A 134 -1.32 -15.04 -7.64
N ASP A 135 -1.74 -16.28 -7.76
CA ASP A 135 -2.37 -16.83 -8.96
C ASP A 135 -3.92 -16.77 -8.92
N ASP A 136 -4.52 -16.36 -7.79
CA ASP A 136 -5.97 -16.16 -7.70
C ASP A 136 -6.35 -14.75 -8.16
N GLY A 137 -6.62 -14.59 -9.44
CA GLY A 137 -7.04 -13.32 -10.03
C GLY A 137 -8.34 -12.72 -9.48
N ARG A 138 -9.10 -13.48 -8.69
CA ARG A 138 -10.32 -13.00 -8.01
C ARG A 138 -9.99 -12.16 -6.79
N VAL A 139 -8.84 -12.39 -6.13
CA VAL A 139 -8.37 -11.59 -5.00
C VAL A 139 -7.68 -10.35 -5.54
N GLU A 140 -8.29 -9.20 -5.35
CA GLU A 140 -7.82 -7.91 -5.88
C GLU A 140 -7.09 -7.06 -4.84
N GLY A 141 -7.17 -7.45 -3.57
CA GLY A 141 -6.45 -6.80 -2.48
C GLY A 141 -6.53 -7.58 -1.19
N LEU A 142 -5.69 -7.18 -0.23
CA LEU A 142 -5.68 -7.72 1.12
C LEU A 142 -6.15 -6.64 2.09
N LEU A 143 -7.04 -7.02 2.99
CA LEU A 143 -7.64 -6.18 4.01
C LEU A 143 -6.94 -6.46 5.34
N PHE A 144 -6.45 -5.39 5.98
CA PHE A 144 -5.70 -5.45 7.22
C PHE A 144 -6.58 -5.07 8.40
N ASN A 145 -6.31 -5.61 9.59
CA ASN A 145 -6.84 -5.09 10.83
C ASN A 145 -6.07 -3.82 11.24
N TYR A 146 -6.78 -2.90 11.91
CA TYR A 146 -6.25 -1.59 12.22
C TYR A 146 -6.37 -1.27 13.70
N LEU A 147 -5.29 -0.76 14.28
CA LEU A 147 -5.27 -0.18 15.62
C LEU A 147 -5.01 1.32 15.51
N HIS A 148 -5.89 2.13 16.09
CA HIS A 148 -5.72 3.57 16.16
C HIS A 148 -5.20 3.94 17.55
N PHE A 149 -3.94 4.32 17.65
CA PHE A 149 -3.39 4.87 18.88
C PHE A 149 -3.93 6.29 19.11
N TYR A 150 -4.14 6.66 20.35
CA TYR A 150 -4.69 7.97 20.72
C TYR A 150 -3.93 8.57 21.89
N GLY A 151 -3.25 9.69 21.65
CA GLY A 151 -2.48 10.44 22.65
C GLY A 151 -1.14 9.79 23.05
N SER A 152 -1.07 8.46 23.10
CA SER A 152 0.17 7.69 23.29
C SER A 152 -0.01 6.28 22.74
N TYR A 153 1.07 5.48 22.72
CA TYR A 153 1.02 4.07 22.33
C TYR A 153 0.37 3.15 23.40
N ASP A 154 0.03 3.67 24.58
CA ASP A 154 -0.62 2.91 25.65
C ASP A 154 -2.14 2.85 25.48
N TYR A 155 -2.71 3.71 24.64
CA TYR A 155 -4.15 3.82 24.44
C TYR A 155 -4.52 3.65 22.97
N TYR A 156 -5.58 2.91 22.70
CA TYR A 156 -6.13 2.78 21.35
C TYR A 156 -7.63 3.04 21.30
N GLY A 157 -8.09 3.56 20.17
CA GLY A 157 -9.48 3.87 19.92
C GLY A 157 -10.31 2.60 19.68
N HIS A 158 -11.28 2.30 20.55
CA HIS A 158 -12.14 1.11 20.43
C HIS A 158 -13.59 1.43 20.03
N SER A 159 -13.94 2.70 19.86
CA SER A 159 -15.30 3.10 19.53
C SER A 159 -15.65 2.82 18.06
N ARG A 160 -16.96 2.82 17.72
CA ARG A 160 -17.44 2.68 16.34
C ARG A 160 -17.07 3.86 15.41
N ARG A 161 -16.50 4.91 15.94
CA ARG A 161 -16.00 6.07 15.16
C ARG A 161 -14.70 5.77 14.44
N TRP A 162 -13.95 4.75 14.88
CA TRP A 162 -12.69 4.34 14.29
C TRP A 162 -12.93 3.19 13.32
N TYR A 163 -12.40 3.30 12.11
CA TYR A 163 -12.41 2.18 11.17
C TYR A 163 -11.49 1.07 11.69
N ARG A 164 -11.90 -0.16 11.48
CA ARG A 164 -11.21 -1.33 12.03
C ARG A 164 -10.35 -2.05 11.00
N ARG A 165 -10.53 -1.72 9.73
CA ARG A 165 -9.93 -2.44 8.62
C ARG A 165 -9.73 -1.53 7.44
N GLU A 166 -8.53 -1.66 6.79
CA GLU A 166 -8.22 -0.94 5.57
C GLU A 166 -7.49 -1.82 4.57
N ILE A 167 -7.66 -1.52 3.29
CA ILE A 167 -6.92 -2.18 2.20
C ILE A 167 -5.54 -1.54 2.14
N ARG A 168 -4.48 -2.35 2.35
CA ARG A 168 -3.11 -1.85 2.24
C ARG A 168 -2.31 -2.56 1.15
N VAL A 169 -2.66 -3.78 0.77
CA VAL A 169 -2.07 -4.47 -0.39
C VAL A 169 -3.14 -4.60 -1.46
N LEU A 170 -2.81 -4.23 -2.69
CA LEU A 170 -3.70 -4.33 -3.84
C LEU A 170 -2.96 -4.89 -5.06
N ARG A 171 -3.70 -5.55 -5.95
CA ARG A 171 -3.14 -5.97 -7.23
C ARG A 171 -2.76 -4.76 -8.04
N ASN A 172 -1.57 -4.78 -8.63
CA ASN A 172 -1.18 -3.77 -9.61
C ASN A 172 -1.92 -4.00 -10.92
N LYS A 173 -3.12 -3.45 -11.01
CA LYS A 173 -4.00 -3.58 -12.18
C LYS A 173 -4.37 -2.21 -12.73
N LYS A 174 -4.41 -2.10 -14.05
CA LYS A 174 -4.97 -0.91 -14.71
C LYS A 174 -6.41 -0.66 -14.25
N GLY A 175 -6.73 0.58 -13.93
CA GLY A 175 -8.06 1.00 -13.46
C GLY A 175 -8.24 0.94 -11.94
N VAL A 176 -7.22 0.50 -11.19
CA VAL A 176 -7.16 0.73 -9.74
C VAL A 176 -6.85 2.20 -9.49
N HIS A 177 -7.60 2.85 -8.63
CA HIS A 177 -7.42 4.25 -8.27
C HIS A 177 -7.73 4.47 -6.79
N SER A 178 -7.11 5.51 -6.22
CA SER A 178 -7.38 5.97 -4.87
C SER A 178 -8.78 6.56 -4.75
N TYR A 179 -9.38 6.47 -3.57
CA TYR A 179 -10.78 6.86 -3.35
C TYR A 179 -10.89 7.79 -2.13
N ARG A 180 -11.64 8.89 -2.31
CA ARG A 180 -11.88 9.94 -1.30
C ARG A 180 -10.58 10.59 -0.82
N ASP A 181 -10.30 10.52 0.50
CA ASP A 181 -9.15 11.07 1.20
C ASP A 181 -7.98 10.08 1.31
N ALA A 182 -7.76 9.26 0.28
CA ALA A 182 -6.79 8.16 0.26
C ALA A 182 -7.09 7.02 1.26
N GLN A 183 -8.31 6.96 1.79
CA GLN A 183 -8.75 5.95 2.75
C GLN A 183 -8.76 4.53 2.17
N GLY A 184 -8.99 4.41 0.86
CA GLY A 184 -9.05 3.11 0.21
C GLY A 184 -8.99 3.20 -1.30
N PHE A 185 -9.26 2.08 -1.96
CA PHE A 185 -9.11 1.94 -3.41
C PHE A 185 -10.37 1.42 -4.08
N ARG A 186 -10.50 1.71 -5.37
CA ARG A 186 -11.55 1.22 -6.26
C ARG A 186 -10.91 0.68 -7.55
N LEU A 187 -11.60 -0.25 -8.20
CA LEU A 187 -11.24 -0.74 -9.52
C LEU A 187 -12.37 -0.38 -10.49
N ASN A 188 -12.10 0.50 -11.44
CA ASN A 188 -13.10 1.02 -12.38
C ASN A 188 -14.38 1.49 -11.67
N GLY A 189 -14.25 2.23 -10.56
CA GLY A 189 -15.34 2.79 -9.75
C GLY A 189 -16.01 1.82 -8.76
N ARG A 190 -15.80 0.50 -8.85
CA ARG A 190 -16.34 -0.49 -7.91
C ARG A 190 -15.39 -0.81 -6.77
N LYS A 191 -15.90 -1.39 -5.71
CA LYS A 191 -15.09 -1.94 -4.61
C LYS A 191 -14.21 -3.09 -5.13
N LEU A 192 -13.01 -3.22 -4.58
CA LEU A 192 -12.14 -4.37 -4.82
C LEU A 192 -12.73 -5.61 -4.13
N ASN A 193 -12.49 -6.79 -4.73
CA ASN A 193 -12.69 -8.05 -4.04
C ASN A 193 -11.47 -8.35 -3.17
N VAL A 194 -11.63 -8.24 -1.86
CA VAL A 194 -10.53 -8.29 -0.90
C VAL A 194 -10.60 -9.48 0.03
N LYS A 195 -9.46 -9.96 0.45
CA LYS A 195 -9.32 -11.02 1.45
C LYS A 195 -8.80 -10.43 2.75
N LEU A 196 -9.52 -10.67 3.85
CA LEU A 196 -9.04 -10.31 5.19
C LEU A 196 -7.86 -11.21 5.55
N ILE A 197 -6.81 -10.61 6.09
CA ILE A 197 -5.65 -11.31 6.63
C ILE A 197 -5.52 -11.01 8.13
N ASP A 198 -4.82 -11.87 8.83
CA ASP A 198 -4.59 -11.71 10.29
C ASP A 198 -3.31 -10.89 10.54
N ALA A 199 -3.35 -9.66 10.05
CA ALA A 199 -2.28 -8.67 10.19
C ALA A 199 -2.87 -7.29 10.42
#